data_bb8626a0c4582b88a9c3b27b8bad4974
#
_entry.id   bb8626a0c4582b88a9c3b27b8bad4974
#
_cell.length_a   1.000
_cell.length_b   1.000
_cell.length_c   1.000
_cell.angle_alpha   90.00
_cell.angle_beta   90.00
_cell.angle_gamma   90.00
#
_symmetry.space_group_name_H-M   'P 1'
#
loop_
_entity.id
_entity.type
_entity.pdbx_description
1 polymer ?
#
loop_
_entity_poly.entity_id
_entity_poly.type
_entity_poly.pdbx_seq_one_letter_code
_entity_poly.pdbx_strand_id
1 'polypeptide(L)'
;WTLRKSVGEVPSGSSGSTAVVHDDELYIFGGIEEAGDGGWTYNNKLYRLDICTLTWKRLVGSGRQPQRCDKSVGWYYKQRLYFFGGYGMRPSEPPYDFHYVIDNSESDRGWNNQFVCFDLDTNSWIKLKAQGSRPSPRAAHSADVTGHLVYIFGGRIGEMRNNELFCLDMETLTWSHNLTDDIMHSTAPAGRSWHTFNFVSSNRAILYGGLLKYGMPAMDFWECTIDSEQNVKWYRKKTTEPLCWHQAAYCATTGDLVIVGGVTTSPYDMGEEDHVDSMIVIHYQPQSLFRLSMNVILENDLLHLSPKLLESYIPETLMQLLRKRA
;
A
#
# COMPACT_ATOMS: atom_id res chain seq x y z
N TRP A 1 13.65 14.18 -11.52
CA TRP A 1 13.72 12.71 -11.54
C TRP A 1 15.09 12.26 -12.08
N THR A 2 15.70 11.27 -11.43
CA THR A 2 16.96 10.69 -11.88
C THR A 2 16.77 9.19 -12.05
N LEU A 3 17.02 8.67 -13.25
CA LEU A 3 17.02 7.24 -13.51
C LEU A 3 18.32 6.62 -12.92
N ARG A 4 18.16 5.66 -12.03
CA ARG A 4 19.29 4.90 -11.44
C ARG A 4 19.15 3.42 -11.80
N LYS A 5 20.25 2.82 -12.25
CA LYS A 5 20.28 1.41 -12.61
C LYS A 5 20.55 0.54 -11.37
N SER A 6 19.71 -0.45 -11.14
CA SER A 6 19.92 -1.47 -10.12
C SER A 6 20.71 -2.66 -10.67
N VAL A 7 21.30 -3.45 -9.77
CA VAL A 7 22.13 -4.62 -10.08
C VAL A 7 21.72 -5.83 -9.25
N GLY A 8 22.38 -6.97 -9.44
CA GLY A 8 22.12 -8.21 -8.70
C GLY A 8 21.02 -9.05 -9.33
N GLU A 9 20.26 -9.76 -8.52
CA GLU A 9 19.17 -10.64 -8.95
C GLU A 9 17.89 -9.84 -9.20
N VAL A 10 17.92 -8.98 -10.22
CA VAL A 10 16.80 -8.08 -10.56
C VAL A 10 15.52 -8.88 -10.85
N PRO A 11 14.37 -8.57 -10.19
CA PRO A 11 13.12 -9.25 -10.50
C PRO A 11 12.67 -8.98 -11.95
N SER A 12 11.98 -9.93 -12.55
CA SER A 12 11.24 -9.69 -13.80
C SER A 12 10.17 -8.63 -13.60
N GLY A 13 9.78 -7.94 -14.67
CA GLY A 13 8.66 -7.00 -14.63
C GLY A 13 7.40 -7.71 -14.12
N SER A 14 6.75 -7.13 -13.12
CA SER A 14 5.55 -7.73 -12.52
C SER A 14 4.53 -6.66 -12.13
N SER A 15 3.25 -7.03 -12.14
CA SER A 15 2.15 -6.19 -11.71
C SER A 15 1.48 -6.78 -10.47
N GLY A 16 0.91 -5.92 -9.62
CA GLY A 16 0.17 -6.33 -8.44
C GLY A 16 1.00 -6.97 -7.33
N SER A 17 2.33 -6.82 -7.37
CA SER A 17 3.22 -7.25 -6.29
C SER A 17 2.98 -6.43 -5.02
N THR A 18 3.20 -7.05 -3.87
CA THR A 18 3.17 -6.38 -2.56
C THR A 18 4.55 -5.81 -2.25
N ALA A 19 4.61 -4.55 -1.87
CA ALA A 19 5.84 -3.89 -1.46
C ALA A 19 5.83 -3.60 0.05
N VAL A 20 6.94 -3.87 0.73
CA VAL A 20 7.17 -3.56 2.15
C VAL A 20 8.51 -2.87 2.26
N VAL A 21 8.56 -1.72 2.94
CA VAL A 21 9.80 -0.98 3.20
C VAL A 21 10.10 -1.06 4.69
N HIS A 22 11.35 -1.34 5.02
CA HIS A 22 11.88 -1.26 6.36
C HIS A 22 13.32 -0.81 6.32
N ASP A 23 13.63 0.26 7.04
CA ASP A 23 14.92 0.95 6.96
C ASP A 23 15.31 1.26 5.50
N ASP A 24 16.51 0.91 5.10
CA ASP A 24 17.02 1.10 3.73
C ASP A 24 16.75 -0.11 2.81
N GLU A 25 15.78 -0.93 3.12
CA GLU A 25 15.44 -2.12 2.35
C GLU A 25 13.99 -2.10 1.82
N LEU A 26 13.82 -2.40 0.54
CA LEU A 26 12.52 -2.63 -0.09
C LEU A 26 12.36 -4.12 -0.37
N TYR A 27 11.28 -4.70 0.11
CA TYR A 27 10.89 -6.07 -0.15
C TYR A 27 9.71 -6.13 -1.11
N ILE A 28 9.79 -7.00 -2.12
CA ILE A 28 8.72 -7.21 -3.11
C ILE A 28 8.32 -8.69 -3.09
N PHE A 29 7.03 -8.94 -2.90
CA PHE A 29 6.47 -10.30 -2.86
C PHE A 29 5.34 -10.49 -3.88
N GLY A 30 5.34 -11.66 -4.54
CA GLY A 30 4.27 -12.09 -5.42
C GLY A 30 4.13 -11.25 -6.68
N GLY A 31 2.90 -11.18 -7.18
CA GLY A 31 2.56 -10.46 -8.41
C GLY A 31 2.31 -11.40 -9.59
N ILE A 32 1.88 -10.80 -10.69
CA ILE A 32 1.73 -11.45 -11.99
C ILE A 32 2.88 -11.03 -12.90
N GLU A 33 3.53 -11.98 -13.54
CA GLU A 33 4.67 -11.75 -14.43
C GLU A 33 4.46 -12.44 -15.78
N GLU A 34 5.18 -12.01 -16.81
CA GLU A 34 5.17 -12.68 -18.11
C GLU A 34 5.79 -14.08 -17.98
N ALA A 35 5.10 -15.09 -18.48
CA ALA A 35 5.61 -16.44 -18.60
C ALA A 35 6.43 -16.58 -19.88
N GLY A 36 7.37 -17.53 -19.90
CA GLY A 36 8.26 -17.72 -21.05
C GLY A 36 7.57 -18.14 -22.38
N ASP A 37 6.27 -18.47 -22.33
CA ASP A 37 5.42 -18.79 -23.48
C ASP A 37 4.58 -17.59 -23.98
N GLY A 38 4.84 -16.39 -23.45
CA GLY A 38 4.07 -15.17 -23.77
C GLY A 38 2.76 -15.03 -22.99
N GLY A 39 2.45 -15.96 -22.10
CA GLY A 39 1.31 -15.88 -21.17
C GLY A 39 1.65 -15.12 -19.89
N TRP A 40 0.71 -15.09 -18.96
CA TRP A 40 0.86 -14.48 -17.65
C TRP A 40 0.77 -15.53 -16.55
N THR A 41 1.65 -15.44 -15.55
CA THR A 41 1.67 -16.36 -14.42
C THR A 41 1.80 -15.62 -13.10
N TYR A 42 1.13 -16.14 -12.07
CA TYR A 42 1.31 -15.65 -10.70
C TYR A 42 2.57 -16.25 -10.09
N ASN A 43 3.25 -15.47 -9.28
CA ASN A 43 4.42 -15.95 -8.55
C ASN A 43 4.27 -15.76 -7.03
N ASN A 44 5.18 -16.37 -6.28
CA ASN A 44 5.34 -16.23 -4.83
C ASN A 44 6.80 -15.92 -4.47
N LYS A 45 7.51 -15.28 -5.39
CA LYS A 45 8.91 -14.90 -5.20
C LYS A 45 8.98 -13.74 -4.22
N LEU A 46 10.01 -13.74 -3.38
CA LEU A 46 10.35 -12.66 -2.49
C LEU A 46 11.71 -12.09 -2.89
N TYR A 47 11.77 -10.80 -3.13
CA TYR A 47 12.99 -10.08 -3.45
C TYR A 47 13.24 -8.98 -2.43
N ARG A 48 14.51 -8.67 -2.19
CA ARG A 48 14.99 -7.56 -1.39
C ARG A 48 15.85 -6.64 -2.25
N LEU A 49 15.59 -5.35 -2.19
CA LEU A 49 16.46 -4.30 -2.73
C LEU A 49 17.10 -3.54 -1.57
N ASP A 50 18.41 -3.51 -1.53
CA ASP A 50 19.14 -2.53 -0.75
C ASP A 50 19.05 -1.18 -1.49
N ILE A 51 18.38 -0.20 -0.87
CA ILE A 51 18.11 1.11 -1.49
C ILE A 51 19.38 1.95 -1.62
N CYS A 52 20.35 1.77 -0.72
CA CYS A 52 21.61 2.51 -0.74
C CYS A 52 22.51 2.06 -1.89
N THR A 53 22.65 0.75 -2.06
CA THR A 53 23.53 0.14 -3.08
C THR A 53 22.81 -0.16 -4.39
N LEU A 54 21.47 -0.11 -4.41
CA LEU A 54 20.57 -0.52 -5.50
C LEU A 54 20.81 -1.97 -5.94
N THR A 55 21.08 -2.85 -4.99
CA THR A 55 21.38 -4.25 -5.24
C THR A 55 20.19 -5.15 -4.88
N TRP A 56 19.69 -5.86 -5.87
CA TRP A 56 18.63 -6.85 -5.70
C TRP A 56 19.19 -8.21 -5.27
N LYS A 57 18.45 -8.85 -4.37
CA LYS A 57 18.66 -10.24 -3.96
C LYS A 57 17.33 -10.97 -3.89
N ARG A 58 17.26 -12.16 -4.47
CA ARG A 58 16.12 -13.07 -4.27
C ARG A 58 16.27 -13.77 -2.93
N LEU A 59 15.23 -13.76 -2.11
CA LEU A 59 15.17 -14.47 -0.84
C LEU A 59 14.51 -15.82 -1.05
N VAL A 60 15.31 -16.88 -1.02
CA VAL A 60 14.84 -18.26 -1.14
C VAL A 60 14.83 -18.87 0.25
N GLY A 61 13.66 -18.83 0.90
CA GLY A 61 13.50 -19.35 2.25
C GLY A 61 13.15 -20.85 2.28
N SER A 62 13.47 -21.46 3.41
CA SER A 62 12.96 -22.80 3.76
C SER A 62 11.49 -22.76 4.20
N GLY A 63 10.89 -23.93 4.43
CA GLY A 63 9.51 -24.04 4.87
C GLY A 63 8.51 -24.05 3.71
N ARG A 64 7.20 -24.06 4.08
CA ARG A 64 6.13 -24.12 3.09
C ARG A 64 5.96 -22.77 2.41
N GLN A 65 6.19 -22.75 1.10
CA GLN A 65 6.02 -21.57 0.28
C GLN A 65 4.57 -21.07 0.31
N PRO A 66 4.35 -19.73 0.33
CA PRO A 66 3.00 -19.17 0.22
C PRO A 66 2.37 -19.47 -1.13
N GLN A 67 1.06 -19.32 -1.18
CA GLN A 67 0.30 -19.43 -2.42
C GLN A 67 0.73 -18.31 -3.40
N ARG A 68 0.86 -18.66 -4.66
CA ARG A 68 1.14 -17.71 -5.75
C ARG A 68 -0.04 -16.77 -5.91
N CYS A 69 0.17 -15.48 -5.78
CA CYS A 69 -0.89 -14.47 -5.85
C CYS A 69 -0.34 -13.07 -6.16
N ASP A 70 -1.24 -12.21 -6.59
CA ASP A 70 -1.07 -10.78 -6.68
C ASP A 70 -2.03 -10.03 -5.74
N LYS A 71 -1.92 -8.71 -5.66
CA LYS A 71 -2.85 -7.82 -4.95
C LYS A 71 -3.10 -8.22 -3.49
N SER A 72 -2.12 -8.84 -2.86
CA SER A 72 -2.05 -9.03 -1.41
C SER A 72 -1.54 -7.76 -0.72
N VAL A 73 -1.64 -7.70 0.61
CA VAL A 73 -0.98 -6.67 1.41
C VAL A 73 0.14 -7.28 2.23
N GLY A 74 1.11 -6.45 2.63
CA GLY A 74 2.19 -6.88 3.48
C GLY A 74 2.69 -5.77 4.40
N TRP A 75 3.32 -6.18 5.48
CA TRP A 75 3.92 -5.27 6.47
C TRP A 75 5.12 -5.91 7.15
N TYR A 76 5.94 -5.08 7.77
CA TYR A 76 7.06 -5.51 8.61
C TYR A 76 6.69 -5.40 10.09
N TYR A 77 7.07 -6.41 10.88
CA TYR A 77 7.00 -6.36 12.34
C TYR A 77 8.00 -7.33 12.96
N LYS A 78 8.88 -6.85 13.86
CA LYS A 78 9.85 -7.64 14.64
C LYS A 78 10.62 -8.68 13.80
N GLN A 79 11.44 -8.22 12.86
CA GLN A 79 12.30 -9.03 11.95
C GLN A 79 11.53 -10.01 11.06
N ARG A 80 10.26 -9.72 10.79
CA ARG A 80 9.41 -10.54 9.94
C ARG A 80 8.61 -9.71 8.95
N LEU A 81 8.48 -10.26 7.76
CA LEU A 81 7.58 -9.76 6.73
C LEU A 81 6.29 -10.58 6.75
N TYR A 82 5.17 -9.94 6.85
CA TYR A 82 3.86 -10.57 6.89
C TYR A 82 3.09 -10.27 5.62
N PHE A 83 2.31 -11.25 5.15
CA PHE A 83 1.50 -11.10 3.95
C PHE A 83 0.12 -11.67 4.18
N PHE A 84 -0.91 -10.97 3.67
CA PHE A 84 -2.30 -11.37 3.82
C PHE A 84 -3.08 -11.25 2.52
N GLY A 85 -3.90 -12.29 2.23
CA GLY A 85 -4.86 -12.30 1.12
C GLY A 85 -4.22 -12.43 -0.25
N GLY A 86 -4.92 -11.92 -1.25
CA GLY A 86 -4.52 -11.88 -2.65
C GLY A 86 -5.43 -12.68 -3.58
N TYR A 87 -5.19 -12.52 -4.87
CA TYR A 87 -5.83 -13.25 -5.95
C TYR A 87 -4.76 -14.04 -6.72
N GLY A 88 -5.04 -15.28 -7.06
CA GLY A 88 -4.03 -16.09 -7.76
C GLY A 88 -4.45 -17.52 -8.00
N MET A 89 -3.46 -18.35 -8.28
CA MET A 89 -3.67 -19.74 -8.67
C MET A 89 -4.37 -20.55 -7.58
N ARG A 90 -5.17 -21.52 -8.00
CA ARG A 90 -5.76 -22.50 -7.11
C ARG A 90 -4.67 -23.28 -6.40
N PRO A 91 -4.77 -23.49 -5.08
CA PRO A 91 -3.84 -24.33 -4.34
C PRO A 91 -3.87 -25.78 -4.87
N SER A 92 -2.70 -26.39 -5.06
CA SER A 92 -2.59 -27.73 -5.66
C SER A 92 -3.01 -28.86 -4.74
N GLU A 93 -2.84 -28.70 -3.41
CA GLU A 93 -3.06 -29.79 -2.45
C GLU A 93 -3.71 -29.31 -1.15
N PRO A 94 -4.81 -29.97 -0.69
CA PRO A 94 -5.35 -29.80 0.67
C PRO A 94 -4.53 -30.59 1.71
N PRO A 95 -4.68 -30.34 3.04
CA PRO A 95 -5.54 -29.31 3.59
C PRO A 95 -4.91 -27.92 3.57
N TYR A 96 -5.74 -26.92 3.27
CA TYR A 96 -5.33 -25.52 3.39
C TYR A 96 -5.62 -25.02 4.81
N ASP A 97 -4.77 -24.13 5.30
CA ASP A 97 -4.98 -23.41 6.56
C ASP A 97 -5.61 -22.03 6.34
N PHE A 98 -6.08 -21.79 5.13
CA PHE A 98 -6.77 -20.59 4.70
C PHE A 98 -7.97 -20.94 3.83
N HIS A 99 -8.89 -20.00 3.69
CA HIS A 99 -10.02 -20.12 2.78
C HIS A 99 -9.61 -19.65 1.38
N TYR A 100 -10.08 -20.37 0.38
CA TYR A 100 -9.91 -20.05 -1.02
C TYR A 100 -11.28 -20.07 -1.72
N VAL A 101 -11.58 -19.02 -2.45
CA VAL A 101 -12.82 -18.89 -3.22
C VAL A 101 -12.47 -18.82 -4.70
N ILE A 102 -12.94 -19.81 -5.45
CA ILE A 102 -12.71 -19.89 -6.90
C ILE A 102 -13.41 -18.72 -7.60
N ASP A 103 -12.71 -18.13 -8.57
CA ASP A 103 -13.32 -17.22 -9.53
C ASP A 103 -14.07 -18.04 -10.58
N ASN A 104 -15.39 -17.93 -10.61
CA ASN A 104 -16.22 -18.69 -11.55
C ASN A 104 -16.00 -18.29 -13.02
N SER A 105 -15.40 -17.14 -13.27
CA SER A 105 -15.03 -16.69 -14.62
C SER A 105 -13.68 -17.26 -15.09
N GLU A 106 -12.85 -17.79 -14.15
CA GLU A 106 -11.51 -18.25 -14.40
C GLU A 106 -11.23 -19.56 -13.62
N SER A 107 -11.21 -20.70 -14.30
CA SER A 107 -11.27 -22.05 -13.73
C SER A 107 -10.22 -22.40 -12.67
N ASP A 108 -9.05 -21.77 -12.70
CA ASP A 108 -7.93 -22.09 -11.82
C ASP A 108 -7.43 -20.93 -10.97
N ARG A 109 -8.23 -19.87 -10.84
CA ARG A 109 -7.88 -18.65 -10.10
C ARG A 109 -8.94 -18.30 -9.07
N GLY A 110 -8.55 -17.50 -8.08
CA GLY A 110 -9.49 -17.06 -7.06
C GLY A 110 -8.84 -16.27 -5.93
N TRP A 111 -9.67 -15.89 -5.00
CA TRP A 111 -9.30 -15.09 -3.82
C TRP A 111 -8.93 -16.00 -2.66
N ASN A 112 -7.97 -15.57 -1.87
CA ASN A 112 -7.56 -16.27 -0.67
C ASN A 112 -7.48 -15.33 0.54
N ASN A 113 -7.43 -15.92 1.76
CA ASN A 113 -7.11 -15.22 2.99
C ASN A 113 -5.92 -15.87 3.70
N GLN A 114 -4.91 -16.31 2.93
CA GLN A 114 -3.68 -16.80 3.51
C GLN A 114 -3.07 -15.73 4.42
N PHE A 115 -2.49 -16.19 5.53
CA PHE A 115 -1.73 -15.34 6.44
C PHE A 115 -0.42 -16.03 6.73
N VAL A 116 0.65 -15.48 6.20
CA VAL A 116 1.99 -16.07 6.24
C VAL A 116 3.02 -15.02 6.64
N CYS A 117 4.14 -15.46 7.17
CA CYS A 117 5.28 -14.57 7.36
C CYS A 117 6.58 -15.20 6.87
N PHE A 118 7.50 -14.33 6.49
CA PHE A 118 8.88 -14.64 6.22
C PHE A 118 9.75 -14.09 7.35
N ASP A 119 10.47 -14.96 8.03
CA ASP A 119 11.38 -14.61 9.11
C ASP A 119 12.75 -14.28 8.50
N LEU A 120 13.20 -13.05 8.69
CA LEU A 120 14.44 -12.54 8.10
C LEU A 120 15.69 -13.09 8.78
N ASP A 121 15.62 -13.46 10.06
CA ASP A 121 16.74 -14.01 10.81
C ASP A 121 17.01 -15.47 10.41
N THR A 122 15.96 -16.25 10.27
CA THR A 122 16.07 -17.68 9.93
C THR A 122 15.96 -17.96 8.43
N ASN A 123 15.65 -16.93 7.64
CA ASN A 123 15.39 -17.05 6.20
C ASN A 123 14.37 -18.16 5.89
N SER A 124 13.21 -18.11 6.55
CA SER A 124 12.21 -19.17 6.44
C SER A 124 10.77 -18.65 6.42
N TRP A 125 9.91 -19.35 5.68
CA TRP A 125 8.47 -19.15 5.70
C TRP A 125 7.86 -19.84 6.92
N ILE A 126 7.12 -19.08 7.70
CA ILE A 126 6.45 -19.55 8.92
C ILE A 126 4.94 -19.51 8.72
N LYS A 127 4.30 -20.62 9.04
CA LYS A 127 2.86 -20.71 9.13
C LYS A 127 2.37 -20.08 10.43
N LEU A 128 1.45 -19.14 10.33
CA LEU A 128 0.88 -18.44 11.46
C LEU A 128 -0.46 -19.04 11.89
N LYS A 129 -0.69 -19.12 13.18
CA LYS A 129 -2.00 -19.42 13.76
C LYS A 129 -2.49 -18.17 14.49
N ALA A 130 -3.26 -17.35 13.78
CA ALA A 130 -3.95 -16.22 14.38
C ALA A 130 -5.28 -16.67 14.99
N GLN A 131 -5.64 -16.04 16.09
CA GLN A 131 -6.94 -16.20 16.75
C GLN A 131 -7.95 -15.16 16.23
N GLY A 132 -9.20 -15.24 16.69
CA GLY A 132 -10.24 -14.27 16.37
C GLY A 132 -10.82 -14.41 14.96
N SER A 133 -11.41 -13.33 14.46
CA SER A 133 -12.20 -13.33 13.22
C SER A 133 -11.35 -12.94 12.02
N ARG A 134 -10.58 -13.90 11.47
CA ARG A 134 -9.78 -13.65 10.27
C ARG A 134 -10.66 -13.12 9.13
N PRO A 135 -10.27 -12.02 8.44
CA PRO A 135 -11.04 -11.51 7.30
C PRO A 135 -11.26 -12.56 6.22
N SER A 136 -12.38 -12.46 5.50
CA SER A 136 -12.71 -13.32 4.37
C SER A 136 -11.66 -13.22 3.24
N PRO A 137 -11.58 -14.21 2.32
CA PRO A 137 -10.74 -14.12 1.12
C PRO A 137 -10.98 -12.82 0.37
N ARG A 138 -9.88 -12.13 0.02
CA ARG A 138 -9.95 -10.83 -0.65
C ARG A 138 -8.65 -10.46 -1.34
N ALA A 139 -8.74 -9.59 -2.35
CA ALA A 139 -7.61 -8.99 -3.02
C ALA A 139 -7.82 -7.49 -3.21
N ALA A 140 -6.76 -6.75 -3.51
CA ALA A 140 -6.79 -5.31 -3.74
C ALA A 140 -7.42 -4.53 -2.56
N HIS A 141 -7.25 -5.07 -1.36
CA HIS A 141 -7.49 -4.38 -0.09
C HIS A 141 -6.25 -3.56 0.27
N SER A 142 -6.36 -2.72 1.27
CA SER A 142 -5.23 -1.94 1.79
C SER A 142 -4.99 -2.27 3.25
N ALA A 143 -3.74 -2.17 3.69
CA ALA A 143 -3.36 -2.33 5.08
C ALA A 143 -2.31 -1.30 5.47
N ASP A 144 -2.36 -0.89 6.73
CA ASP A 144 -1.30 -0.07 7.32
C ASP A 144 -1.16 -0.37 8.82
N VAL A 145 -0.02 0.03 9.37
CA VAL A 145 0.44 -0.33 10.72
C VAL A 145 0.55 0.89 11.60
N THR A 146 0.02 0.78 12.81
CA THR A 146 0.26 1.75 13.88
C THR A 146 0.65 1.04 15.17
N GLY A 147 1.90 1.23 15.62
CA GLY A 147 2.47 0.50 16.75
C GLY A 147 2.53 -1.02 16.49
N HIS A 148 1.80 -1.80 17.27
CA HIS A 148 1.67 -3.25 17.11
C HIS A 148 0.35 -3.68 16.43
N LEU A 149 -0.47 -2.73 16.02
CA LEU A 149 -1.76 -2.97 15.40
C LEU A 149 -1.68 -2.78 13.89
N VAL A 150 -2.21 -3.76 13.15
CA VAL A 150 -2.34 -3.72 11.70
C VAL A 150 -3.81 -3.62 11.34
N TYR A 151 -4.18 -2.63 10.55
CA TYR A 151 -5.55 -2.45 10.10
C TYR A 151 -5.67 -2.79 8.61
N ILE A 152 -6.69 -3.59 8.27
CA ILE A 152 -6.98 -4.00 6.90
C ILE A 152 -8.36 -3.48 6.53
N PHE A 153 -8.46 -2.71 5.45
CA PHE A 153 -9.73 -2.17 4.95
C PHE A 153 -10.04 -2.64 3.54
N GLY A 154 -11.30 -2.96 3.30
CA GLY A 154 -11.86 -3.14 1.98
C GLY A 154 -11.40 -4.38 1.22
N GLY A 155 -11.20 -4.22 -0.09
CA GLY A 155 -10.87 -5.28 -1.02
C GLY A 155 -12.07 -5.85 -1.76
N ARG A 156 -11.79 -6.76 -2.70
CA ARG A 156 -12.83 -7.42 -3.51
C ARG A 156 -12.79 -8.94 -3.39
N ILE A 157 -13.95 -9.55 -3.55
CA ILE A 157 -14.15 -10.97 -3.80
C ILE A 157 -15.27 -11.11 -4.83
N GLY A 158 -14.99 -11.70 -5.98
CA GLY A 158 -15.92 -11.65 -7.11
C GLY A 158 -16.28 -10.20 -7.49
N GLU A 159 -17.56 -9.96 -7.64
CA GLU A 159 -18.09 -8.62 -7.91
C GLU A 159 -18.30 -7.76 -6.66
N MET A 160 -18.19 -8.36 -5.47
CA MET A 160 -18.37 -7.63 -4.22
C MET A 160 -17.10 -6.86 -3.85
N ARG A 161 -17.31 -5.65 -3.38
CA ARG A 161 -16.28 -4.80 -2.76
C ARG A 161 -16.68 -4.50 -1.33
N ASN A 162 -15.78 -4.86 -0.42
CA ASN A 162 -16.00 -4.77 1.01
C ASN A 162 -15.71 -3.37 1.54
N ASN A 163 -16.40 -2.98 2.60
CA ASN A 163 -16.09 -1.81 3.42
C ASN A 163 -15.75 -2.19 4.86
N GLU A 164 -15.40 -3.44 5.07
CA GLU A 164 -15.02 -3.98 6.35
C GLU A 164 -13.65 -3.46 6.78
N LEU A 165 -13.50 -3.17 8.06
CA LEU A 165 -12.25 -2.82 8.71
C LEU A 165 -11.94 -3.85 9.80
N PHE A 166 -10.81 -4.51 9.69
CA PHE A 166 -10.30 -5.45 10.69
C PHE A 166 -9.01 -4.93 11.29
N CYS A 167 -8.79 -5.27 12.56
CA CYS A 167 -7.53 -5.04 13.25
C CYS A 167 -6.88 -6.39 13.58
N LEU A 168 -5.57 -6.49 13.37
CA LEU A 168 -4.74 -7.58 13.85
C LEU A 168 -3.78 -7.03 14.91
N ASP A 169 -3.88 -7.55 16.12
CA ASP A 169 -2.88 -7.34 17.16
C ASP A 169 -1.68 -8.26 16.89
N MET A 170 -0.53 -7.69 16.61
CA MET A 170 0.71 -8.40 16.28
C MET A 170 1.43 -8.97 17.50
N GLU A 171 1.08 -8.58 18.71
CA GLU A 171 1.64 -9.15 19.94
C GLU A 171 0.95 -10.45 20.32
N THR A 172 -0.38 -10.47 20.18
CA THR A 172 -1.21 -11.63 20.51
C THR A 172 -1.57 -12.49 19.29
N LEU A 173 -1.32 -12.01 18.08
CA LEU A 173 -1.79 -12.58 16.80
C LEU A 173 -3.30 -12.83 16.80
N THR A 174 -4.06 -11.84 17.26
CA THR A 174 -5.52 -11.92 17.37
C THR A 174 -6.21 -10.92 16.45
N TRP A 175 -7.09 -11.43 15.58
CA TRP A 175 -7.97 -10.61 14.75
C TRP A 175 -9.16 -10.09 15.56
N SER A 176 -9.50 -8.83 15.37
CA SER A 176 -10.77 -8.26 15.83
C SER A 176 -11.97 -8.88 15.08
N HIS A 177 -13.17 -8.62 15.54
CA HIS A 177 -14.35 -8.65 14.67
C HIS A 177 -14.26 -7.52 13.62
N ASN A 178 -15.21 -7.46 12.68
CA ASN A 178 -15.29 -6.35 11.76
C ASN A 178 -15.68 -5.07 12.53
N LEU A 179 -14.80 -4.09 12.57
CA LEU A 179 -14.97 -2.85 13.33
C LEU A 179 -16.02 -1.89 12.72
N THR A 180 -16.57 -2.24 11.55
CA THR A 180 -17.61 -1.44 10.86
C THR A 180 -19.01 -2.04 10.96
N ASP A 181 -19.19 -3.17 11.63
CA ASP A 181 -20.49 -3.88 11.69
C ASP A 181 -21.62 -3.02 12.30
N ASP A 182 -21.29 -2.21 13.30
CA ASP A 182 -22.26 -1.34 13.99
C ASP A 182 -22.38 0.06 13.37
N ILE A 183 -21.69 0.33 12.27
CA ILE A 183 -21.68 1.64 11.64
C ILE A 183 -22.73 1.71 10.54
N MET A 184 -23.60 2.73 10.60
CA MET A 184 -24.59 2.96 9.56
C MET A 184 -23.92 3.20 8.20
N HIS A 185 -24.34 2.51 7.16
CA HIS A 185 -23.80 2.63 5.79
C HIS A 185 -23.76 4.06 5.24
N SER A 186 -24.64 4.95 5.70
CA SER A 186 -24.66 6.36 5.30
C SER A 186 -23.54 7.20 5.90
N THR A 187 -22.88 6.71 6.95
CA THR A 187 -21.83 7.43 7.69
C THR A 187 -20.45 6.80 7.53
N ALA A 188 -20.32 5.76 6.70
CA ALA A 188 -19.08 5.06 6.40
C ALA A 188 -18.79 5.05 4.89
N PRO A 189 -17.52 4.87 4.49
CA PRO A 189 -17.17 4.76 3.07
C PRO A 189 -17.83 3.52 2.43
N ALA A 190 -18.21 3.65 1.17
CA ALA A 190 -18.68 2.51 0.38
C ALA A 190 -17.56 1.48 0.16
N GLY A 191 -17.94 0.21 -0.01
CA GLY A 191 -17.00 -0.87 -0.32
C GLY A 191 -16.18 -0.58 -1.56
N ARG A 192 -14.87 -0.81 -1.48
CA ARG A 192 -13.91 -0.47 -2.52
C ARG A 192 -12.69 -1.38 -2.56
N SER A 193 -12.03 -1.40 -3.72
CA SER A 193 -10.75 -2.06 -3.96
C SER A 193 -9.78 -1.07 -4.62
N TRP A 194 -8.46 -1.37 -4.64
CA TRP A 194 -7.42 -0.51 -5.24
C TRP A 194 -7.43 0.94 -4.72
N HIS A 195 -7.78 1.11 -3.47
CA HIS A 195 -7.68 2.33 -2.68
C HIS A 195 -6.40 2.28 -1.84
N THR A 196 -6.06 3.40 -1.21
CA THR A 196 -5.05 3.45 -0.17
C THR A 196 -5.68 3.78 1.18
N PHE A 197 -5.12 3.18 2.24
CA PHE A 197 -5.50 3.41 3.63
C PHE A 197 -4.22 3.58 4.43
N ASN A 198 -3.95 4.80 4.92
CA ASN A 198 -2.68 5.15 5.54
C ASN A 198 -2.89 5.88 6.85
N PHE A 199 -2.22 5.43 7.91
CA PHE A 199 -2.16 6.15 9.16
C PHE A 199 -1.32 7.43 9.04
N VAL A 200 -1.89 8.55 9.49
CA VAL A 200 -1.24 9.86 9.55
C VAL A 200 -0.95 10.27 11.00
N SER A 201 -1.45 9.51 11.95
CA SER A 201 -1.08 9.53 13.38
C SER A 201 -1.43 8.17 14.01
N SER A 202 -1.15 8.00 15.29
CA SER A 202 -1.40 6.72 16.00
C SER A 202 -2.86 6.25 15.98
N ASN A 203 -3.81 7.16 15.80
CA ASN A 203 -5.24 6.87 15.87
C ASN A 203 -6.05 7.46 14.71
N ARG A 204 -5.40 7.95 13.67
CA ARG A 204 -6.04 8.61 12.54
C ARG A 204 -5.49 8.11 11.21
N ALA A 205 -6.35 7.58 10.36
CA ALA A 205 -6.00 7.09 9.04
C ALA A 205 -6.79 7.81 7.93
N ILE A 206 -6.23 7.80 6.72
CA ILE A 206 -6.83 8.35 5.52
C ILE A 206 -7.11 7.22 4.54
N LEU A 207 -8.36 7.16 4.10
CA LEU A 207 -8.81 6.34 2.99
C LEU A 207 -8.97 7.23 1.76
N TYR A 208 -8.24 6.93 0.70
CA TYR A 208 -8.28 7.72 -0.53
C TYR A 208 -8.65 6.88 -1.74
N GLY A 209 -9.57 7.39 -2.57
CA GLY A 209 -9.93 6.82 -3.86
C GLY A 209 -10.37 5.36 -3.85
N GLY A 210 -9.97 4.62 -4.87
CA GLY A 210 -10.29 3.21 -5.09
C GLY A 210 -11.43 3.00 -6.07
N LEU A 211 -11.68 1.74 -6.42
CA LEU A 211 -12.73 1.34 -7.34
C LEU A 211 -13.97 0.87 -6.57
N LEU A 212 -15.10 1.49 -6.83
CA LEU A 212 -16.41 1.18 -6.23
C LEU A 212 -17.12 0.05 -7.01
N LYS A 213 -18.28 -0.34 -6.52
CA LYS A 213 -19.19 -1.24 -7.24
C LYS A 213 -19.48 -0.69 -8.66
N TYR A 214 -19.62 -1.59 -9.61
CA TYR A 214 -19.84 -1.28 -11.05
C TYR A 214 -18.62 -0.62 -11.75
N GLY A 215 -17.43 -0.73 -11.18
CA GLY A 215 -16.21 -0.25 -11.86
C GLY A 215 -16.00 1.26 -11.81
N MET A 216 -16.72 1.99 -10.97
CA MET A 216 -16.59 3.45 -10.86
C MET A 216 -15.44 3.83 -9.92
N PRO A 217 -14.41 4.58 -10.37
CA PRO A 217 -13.42 5.15 -9.48
C PRO A 217 -14.04 6.12 -8.49
N ALA A 218 -13.60 6.03 -7.23
CA ALA A 218 -14.11 6.86 -6.15
C ALA A 218 -13.59 8.29 -6.27
N MET A 219 -14.47 9.27 -6.02
CA MET A 219 -14.19 10.70 -6.02
C MET A 219 -14.19 11.27 -4.59
N ASP A 220 -13.97 10.42 -3.62
CA ASP A 220 -14.02 10.80 -2.20
C ASP A 220 -12.75 10.37 -1.47
N PHE A 221 -12.45 11.10 -0.41
CA PHE A 221 -11.56 10.59 0.61
C PHE A 221 -12.17 10.79 1.99
N TRP A 222 -11.74 9.93 2.92
CA TRP A 222 -12.28 9.85 4.26
C TRP A 222 -11.16 9.87 5.27
N GLU A 223 -11.42 10.50 6.38
CA GLU A 223 -10.61 10.36 7.58
C GLU A 223 -11.29 9.36 8.50
N CYS A 224 -10.53 8.39 8.96
CA CYS A 224 -10.91 7.40 9.94
C CYS A 224 -10.24 7.76 11.27
N THR A 225 -11.00 7.84 12.35
CA THR A 225 -10.43 7.91 13.70
C THR A 225 -10.78 6.64 14.46
N ILE A 226 -9.82 6.10 15.17
CA ILE A 226 -9.94 4.86 15.95
C ILE A 226 -9.44 5.17 17.35
N ASP A 227 -10.31 4.99 18.35
CA ASP A 227 -9.93 5.20 19.74
C ASP A 227 -9.27 3.97 20.39
N SER A 228 -8.87 4.08 21.65
CA SER A 228 -8.22 2.99 22.39
C SER A 228 -9.11 1.77 22.63
N GLU A 229 -10.45 1.94 22.52
CA GLU A 229 -11.42 0.85 22.62
C GLU A 229 -11.77 0.26 21.24
N GLN A 230 -11.07 0.71 20.18
CA GLN A 230 -11.29 0.35 18.78
C GLN A 230 -12.64 0.82 18.21
N ASN A 231 -13.28 1.84 18.80
CA ASN A 231 -14.43 2.48 18.18
C ASN A 231 -13.97 3.31 16.97
N VAL A 232 -14.64 3.11 15.86
CA VAL A 232 -14.31 3.70 14.57
C VAL A 232 -15.29 4.82 14.23
N LYS A 233 -14.78 5.97 13.79
CA LYS A 233 -15.58 7.05 13.24
C LYS A 233 -15.01 7.50 11.90
N TRP A 234 -15.89 7.69 10.92
CA TRP A 234 -15.56 8.14 9.59
C TRP A 234 -16.01 9.56 9.34
N TYR A 235 -15.16 10.35 8.72
CA TYR A 235 -15.44 11.74 8.33
C TYR A 235 -15.14 11.91 6.85
N ARG A 236 -16.20 12.09 6.07
CA ARG A 236 -16.04 12.38 4.64
C ARG A 236 -15.41 13.76 4.48
N LYS A 237 -14.37 13.82 3.68
CA LYS A 237 -13.69 15.05 3.30
C LYS A 237 -14.21 15.54 1.93
N LYS A 238 -13.62 16.59 1.42
CA LYS A 238 -13.98 17.17 0.13
C LYS A 238 -13.87 16.13 -0.99
N THR A 239 -14.74 16.21 -2.00
CA THR A 239 -14.61 15.42 -3.23
C THR A 239 -13.29 15.75 -3.95
N THR A 240 -12.71 14.74 -4.54
CA THR A 240 -11.46 14.79 -5.30
C THR A 240 -11.73 14.37 -6.75
N GLU A 241 -10.73 14.45 -7.61
CA GLU A 241 -10.76 13.74 -8.89
C GLU A 241 -10.85 12.22 -8.64
N PRO A 242 -11.54 11.48 -9.53
CA PRO A 242 -11.61 10.02 -9.42
C PRO A 242 -10.20 9.43 -9.51
N LEU A 243 -9.89 8.46 -8.65
CA LEU A 243 -8.57 7.82 -8.68
C LEU A 243 -8.63 6.40 -8.11
N CYS A 244 -8.07 5.44 -8.85
CA CYS A 244 -7.83 4.08 -8.37
C CYS A 244 -6.46 3.55 -8.87
N TRP A 245 -5.97 2.44 -8.33
CA TRP A 245 -4.63 1.87 -8.61
C TRP A 245 -3.44 2.74 -8.22
N HIS A 246 -3.68 3.84 -7.53
CA HIS A 246 -2.62 4.68 -6.99
C HIS A 246 -1.93 4.02 -5.80
N GLN A 247 -0.78 4.56 -5.44
CA GLN A 247 -0.07 4.24 -4.21
C GLN A 247 0.05 5.47 -3.34
N ALA A 248 0.10 5.29 -2.02
CA ALA A 248 0.29 6.39 -1.09
C ALA A 248 1.25 6.02 0.03
N ALA A 249 1.97 7.02 0.52
CA ALA A 249 2.85 6.88 1.67
C ALA A 249 2.80 8.14 2.54
N TYR A 250 2.75 7.95 3.86
CA TYR A 250 2.83 9.05 4.81
C TYR A 250 4.27 9.27 5.26
N CYS A 251 4.73 10.50 5.14
CA CYS A 251 6.02 10.94 5.65
C CYS A 251 5.84 11.62 7.00
N ALA A 252 6.15 10.92 8.09
CA ALA A 252 6.00 11.45 9.44
C ALA A 252 6.88 12.68 9.71
N THR A 253 8.03 12.78 9.05
CA THR A 253 8.96 13.91 9.21
C THR A 253 8.38 15.23 8.65
N THR A 254 7.63 15.16 7.56
CA THR A 254 7.04 16.34 6.92
C THR A 254 5.55 16.51 7.20
N GLY A 255 4.89 15.48 7.73
CA GLY A 255 3.45 15.46 7.93
C GLY A 255 2.64 15.36 6.64
N ASP A 256 3.25 14.83 5.57
CA ASP A 256 2.63 14.74 4.25
C ASP A 256 2.18 13.32 3.93
N LEU A 257 0.97 13.18 3.44
CA LEU A 257 0.54 12.00 2.70
C LEU A 257 0.75 12.27 1.20
N VAL A 258 1.63 11.50 0.58
CA VAL A 258 1.98 11.59 -0.84
C VAL A 258 1.29 10.47 -1.59
N ILE A 259 0.54 10.81 -2.64
CA ILE A 259 -0.21 9.88 -3.49
C ILE A 259 0.33 9.99 -4.91
N VAL A 260 0.67 8.86 -5.54
CA VAL A 260 1.29 8.83 -6.87
C VAL A 260 0.65 7.78 -7.76
N GLY A 261 0.62 8.07 -9.05
CA GLY A 261 0.12 7.17 -10.09
C GLY A 261 -1.38 6.89 -10.00
N GLY A 262 -1.79 5.81 -10.59
CA GLY A 262 -3.19 5.41 -10.68
C GLY A 262 -3.84 5.82 -12.00
N VAL A 263 -5.13 5.53 -12.09
CA VAL A 263 -5.97 5.87 -13.25
C VAL A 263 -7.25 6.57 -12.80
N THR A 264 -7.74 7.49 -13.64
CA THR A 264 -8.96 8.27 -13.38
C THR A 264 -10.21 7.60 -13.97
N THR A 265 -10.03 6.66 -14.87
CA THR A 265 -11.08 5.89 -15.52
C THR A 265 -11.20 4.48 -14.92
N SER A 266 -12.26 3.76 -15.29
CA SER A 266 -12.39 2.36 -14.89
C SER A 266 -11.35 1.48 -15.60
N PRO A 267 -10.55 0.69 -14.87
CA PRO A 267 -9.60 -0.23 -15.49
C PRO A 267 -10.26 -1.43 -16.18
N TYR A 268 -11.59 -1.51 -16.19
CA TYR A 268 -12.36 -2.50 -16.96
C TYR A 268 -12.91 -1.94 -18.28
N ASP A 269 -12.81 -0.62 -18.49
CA ASP A 269 -13.23 -0.02 -19.74
C ASP A 269 -12.20 -0.31 -20.83
N MET A 270 -12.65 -0.79 -21.98
CA MET A 270 -11.82 -1.18 -23.13
C MET A 270 -11.28 0.04 -23.88
N GLY A 271 -10.92 1.10 -23.19
CA GLY A 271 -10.38 2.35 -23.74
C GLY A 271 -8.93 2.58 -23.35
N GLU A 272 -8.41 3.75 -23.72
CA GLU A 272 -7.13 4.22 -23.20
C GLU A 272 -7.29 4.54 -21.71
N GLU A 273 -6.46 3.89 -20.86
CA GLU A 273 -6.39 4.19 -19.45
C GLU A 273 -5.78 5.58 -19.27
N ASP A 274 -6.51 6.50 -18.60
CA ASP A 274 -6.00 7.81 -18.23
C ASP A 274 -5.09 7.68 -17.00
N HIS A 275 -3.83 7.35 -17.24
CA HIS A 275 -2.81 7.29 -16.20
C HIS A 275 -2.47 8.68 -15.68
N VAL A 276 -2.40 8.80 -14.36
CA VAL A 276 -2.03 10.05 -13.70
C VAL A 276 -0.51 10.14 -13.62
N ASP A 277 0.05 11.21 -14.19
CA ASP A 277 1.49 11.53 -14.18
C ASP A 277 1.86 12.55 -13.09
N SER A 278 0.88 13.09 -12.39
CA SER A 278 1.03 14.05 -11.32
C SER A 278 1.04 13.38 -9.94
N MET A 279 1.48 14.13 -8.94
CA MET A 279 1.53 13.71 -7.55
C MET A 279 0.58 14.57 -6.71
N ILE A 280 -0.23 13.93 -5.86
CA ILE A 280 -1.08 14.62 -4.90
C ILE A 280 -0.38 14.60 -3.55
N VAL A 281 -0.28 15.76 -2.91
CA VAL A 281 0.28 15.88 -1.56
C VAL A 281 -0.77 16.48 -0.63
N ILE A 282 -1.09 15.74 0.42
CA ILE A 282 -2.02 16.18 1.47
C ILE A 282 -1.21 16.49 2.73
N HIS A 283 -1.23 17.73 3.16
CA HIS A 283 -0.51 18.19 4.35
C HIS A 283 -1.37 17.96 5.60
N TYR A 284 -0.93 17.07 6.47
CA TYR A 284 -1.62 16.75 7.73
C TYR A 284 -1.09 17.52 8.93
N GLN A 285 0.10 18.06 8.83
CA GLN A 285 0.70 18.94 9.83
C GLN A 285 0.94 20.31 9.22
N PRO A 286 0.87 21.40 10.00
CA PRO A 286 1.29 22.71 9.53
C PRO A 286 2.72 22.62 9.01
N GLN A 287 2.93 23.15 7.80
CA GLN A 287 4.28 23.21 7.25
C GLN A 287 5.16 24.08 8.15
N SER A 288 6.41 23.65 8.36
CA SER A 288 7.36 24.48 9.08
C SER A 288 7.58 25.82 8.34
N LEU A 289 7.88 26.89 9.08
CA LEU A 289 8.22 28.19 8.47
C LEU A 289 9.37 28.06 7.46
N PHE A 290 10.31 27.17 7.73
CA PHE A 290 11.37 26.81 6.79
C PHE A 290 10.82 26.28 5.46
N ARG A 291 9.91 25.32 5.50
CA ARG A 291 9.30 24.73 4.30
C ARG A 291 8.44 25.74 3.54
N LEU A 292 7.66 26.55 4.25
CA LEU A 292 6.87 27.61 3.64
C LEU A 292 7.78 28.63 2.94
N SER A 293 8.87 29.04 3.57
CA SER A 293 9.85 29.94 2.97
C SER A 293 10.50 29.33 1.72
N MET A 294 10.84 28.03 1.76
CA MET A 294 11.37 27.29 0.61
C MET A 294 10.38 27.27 -0.55
N ASN A 295 9.11 26.97 -0.28
CA ASN A 295 8.07 26.95 -1.30
C ASN A 295 7.90 28.34 -1.96
N VAL A 296 7.85 29.41 -1.17
CA VAL A 296 7.78 30.77 -1.70
C VAL A 296 8.96 31.10 -2.62
N ILE A 297 10.17 30.68 -2.25
CA ILE A 297 11.37 30.89 -3.07
C ILE A 297 11.28 30.13 -4.39
N LEU A 298 10.84 28.87 -4.35
CA LEU A 298 10.76 27.99 -5.53
C LEU A 298 9.57 28.40 -6.45
N GLU A 299 8.39 28.65 -5.89
CA GLU A 299 7.18 29.00 -6.66
C GLU A 299 7.28 30.35 -7.35
N ASN A 300 8.02 31.26 -6.77
CA ASN A 300 8.23 32.61 -7.37
C ASN A 300 9.55 32.69 -8.13
N ASP A 301 10.22 31.60 -8.37
CA ASP A 301 11.48 31.52 -9.11
C ASP A 301 12.57 32.51 -8.62
N LEU A 302 12.57 32.76 -7.30
CA LEU A 302 13.45 33.73 -6.68
C LEU A 302 14.95 33.33 -6.72
N LEU A 303 15.25 32.08 -7.14
CA LEU A 303 16.62 31.60 -7.33
C LEU A 303 17.37 32.34 -8.45
N HIS A 304 16.67 33.00 -9.37
CA HIS A 304 17.27 33.87 -10.39
C HIS A 304 17.64 35.28 -9.88
N LEU A 305 17.19 35.61 -8.66
CA LEU A 305 17.70 36.82 -8.00
C LEU A 305 19.17 36.63 -7.68
N SER A 306 19.94 37.74 -7.79
CA SER A 306 21.39 37.73 -7.56
C SER A 306 21.78 36.85 -6.38
N PRO A 307 22.64 35.82 -6.55
CA PRO A 307 23.09 34.95 -5.46
C PRO A 307 23.59 35.72 -4.24
N LYS A 308 24.24 36.88 -4.44
CA LYS A 308 24.71 37.75 -3.36
C LYS A 308 23.58 38.34 -2.53
N LEU A 309 22.43 38.61 -3.15
CA LEU A 309 21.25 39.16 -2.44
C LEU A 309 20.61 38.03 -1.58
N LEU A 310 20.49 36.84 -2.13
CA LEU A 310 19.96 35.70 -1.41
C LEU A 310 20.88 35.28 -0.22
N GLU A 311 22.18 35.26 -0.42
CA GLU A 311 23.19 34.97 0.62
C GLU A 311 23.17 35.99 1.78
N SER A 312 22.73 37.20 1.58
CA SER A 312 22.61 38.20 2.64
C SER A 312 21.37 38.05 3.53
N TYR A 313 20.33 37.35 3.06
CA TYR A 313 19.06 37.20 3.77
C TYR A 313 18.70 35.75 4.12
N ILE A 314 19.36 34.77 3.50
CA ILE A 314 19.09 33.35 3.68
C ILE A 314 20.28 32.69 4.37
N PRO A 315 20.08 31.93 5.47
CA PRO A 315 21.15 31.18 6.12
C PRO A 315 21.87 30.22 5.16
N GLU A 316 23.18 30.08 5.29
CA GLU A 316 24.03 29.23 4.45
C GLU A 316 23.52 27.79 4.32
N THR A 317 23.03 27.22 5.42
CA THR A 317 22.43 25.87 5.44
C THR A 317 21.21 25.75 4.52
N LEU A 318 20.42 26.82 4.40
CA LEU A 318 19.26 26.88 3.52
C LEU A 318 19.70 27.06 2.06
N MET A 319 20.69 27.89 1.82
CA MET A 319 21.29 28.07 0.47
C MET A 319 21.88 26.77 -0.08
N GLN A 320 22.55 25.98 0.74
CA GLN A 320 23.08 24.67 0.33
C GLN A 320 21.96 23.68 -0.05
N LEU A 321 20.83 23.69 0.64
CA LEU A 321 19.67 22.86 0.29
C LEU A 321 18.97 23.33 -0.99
N LEU A 322 18.87 24.64 -1.21
CA LEU A 322 18.34 25.22 -2.45
C LEU A 322 19.19 24.85 -3.65
N ARG A 323 20.53 24.96 -3.55
CA ARG A 323 21.48 24.56 -4.61
C ARG A 323 21.45 23.07 -4.95
N LYS A 324 21.02 22.21 -4.05
CA LYS A 324 20.85 20.78 -4.30
C LYS A 324 19.53 20.43 -5.01
N ARG A 325 18.56 21.34 -5.03
CA ARG A 325 17.23 21.15 -5.62
C ARG A 325 17.01 21.90 -6.93
N ALA A 326 17.84 22.90 -7.23
CA ALA A 326 17.92 23.57 -8.52
C ALA A 326 18.80 22.74 -9.49
#